data_c5e4dc89a140f2457444019e31c305c5
#
_entry.id   c5e4dc89a140f2457444019e31c305c5
#
_cell.length_a   1.000
_cell.length_b   1.000
_cell.length_c   1.000
_cell.angle_alpha   90.00
_cell.angle_beta   90.00
_cell.angle_gamma   90.00
#
_symmetry.space_group_name_H-M   'P 1'
#
loop_
_entity.id
_entity.type
_entity.pdbx_description
1 polymer ?
#
loop_
_entity_poly.entity_id
_entity_poly.type
_entity_poly.pdbx_seq_one_letter_code
_entity_poly.pdbx_strand_id
1 'polypeptide(L)'
;EITTRLVGSEMCIRDRFVIMMALVIAFVTWRAFKIKKNPEKSITYQDDLLKKKEINTDIDFNQEMTIRQKLVLLTFVIGMVIVVVGLVKNGWYMNELSMCFLGMGILMGIFGGMNETEIAEEFINGVKDIAFAAMVIGFCSGIMVIAQDGMIIDTILNALSGLVEKSNNVVFSAVMYVVQSLLTLLVPSSSGLAALSMPIMAPLCDLHGVNPEAAVTALQYGNQLTNLMSPVAGTTVAGLAICKISFGQWWKTIWKMFLIMAVIAIVFCTISAGL
;
A
#
# COMPACT_ATOMS: atom_id res chain seq x y z
N GLU A 1 -14.10 -11.03 30.88
CA GLU A 1 -12.97 -10.08 31.05
C GLU A 1 -12.01 -10.06 29.85
N ILE A 2 -11.69 -11.20 29.24
CA ILE A 2 -10.82 -11.31 28.05
C ILE A 2 -11.48 -10.68 26.83
N THR A 3 -12.77 -10.88 26.62
CA THR A 3 -13.52 -10.32 25.47
C THR A 3 -13.67 -8.80 25.55
N THR A 4 -13.81 -8.22 26.74
CA THR A 4 -13.89 -6.75 26.91
C THR A 4 -12.55 -6.05 26.75
N ARG A 5 -11.45 -6.69 27.13
CA ARG A 5 -10.10 -6.19 26.83
C ARG A 5 -9.79 -6.22 25.33
N LEU A 6 -10.11 -7.32 24.64
CA LEU A 6 -9.90 -7.44 23.19
C LEU A 6 -10.69 -6.39 22.41
N VAL A 7 -11.98 -6.17 22.74
CA VAL A 7 -12.82 -5.15 22.08
C VAL A 7 -12.32 -3.72 22.34
N GLY A 8 -11.80 -3.44 23.54
CA GLY A 8 -11.21 -2.13 23.85
C GLY A 8 -9.93 -1.87 23.07
N SER A 9 -9.08 -2.88 22.92
CA SER A 9 -7.79 -2.79 22.23
C SER A 9 -7.96 -2.63 20.70
N GLU A 10 -8.85 -3.40 20.09
CA GLU A 10 -9.15 -3.27 18.67
C GLU A 10 -9.69 -1.88 18.31
N MET A 11 -10.51 -1.28 19.17
CA MET A 11 -10.95 0.10 19.00
C MET A 11 -9.79 1.10 19.04
N CYS A 12 -8.86 0.94 19.98
CA CYS A 12 -7.69 1.82 20.08
C CYS A 12 -6.77 1.74 18.85
N ILE A 13 -6.53 0.56 18.31
CA ILE A 13 -5.73 0.37 17.09
C ILE A 13 -6.43 1.04 15.91
N ARG A 14 -7.71 0.78 15.71
CA ARG A 14 -8.51 1.35 14.62
C ARG A 14 -8.53 2.88 14.66
N ASP A 15 -8.72 3.47 15.82
CA ASP A 15 -8.80 4.93 15.98
C ASP A 15 -7.47 5.60 15.62
N ARG A 16 -6.35 4.99 15.97
CA ARG A 16 -5.00 5.46 15.59
C ARG A 16 -4.80 5.41 14.07
N PHE A 17 -5.29 4.36 13.41
CA PHE A 17 -5.25 4.27 11.94
C PHE A 17 -6.12 5.34 11.29
N VAL A 18 -7.30 5.63 11.83
CA VAL A 18 -8.17 6.73 11.34
C VAL A 18 -7.47 8.09 11.46
N ILE A 19 -6.80 8.34 12.57
CA ILE A 19 -6.01 9.57 12.77
C ILE A 19 -4.87 9.66 11.75
N MET A 20 -4.11 8.57 11.55
CA MET A 20 -3.05 8.52 10.54
C MET A 20 -3.58 8.80 9.14
N MET A 21 -4.69 8.17 8.78
CA MET A 21 -5.34 8.39 7.47
C MET A 21 -5.80 9.83 7.31
N ALA A 22 -6.41 10.42 8.33
CA ALA A 22 -6.82 11.82 8.30
C ALA A 22 -5.63 12.77 8.11
N LEU A 23 -4.49 12.51 8.75
CA LEU A 23 -3.26 13.29 8.60
C LEU A 23 -2.70 13.18 7.17
N VAL A 24 -2.70 11.97 6.58
CA VAL A 24 -2.28 11.77 5.18
C VAL A 24 -3.18 12.56 4.23
N ILE A 25 -4.50 12.46 4.39
CA ILE A 25 -5.48 13.18 3.57
C ILE A 25 -5.26 14.70 3.72
N ALA A 26 -5.10 15.20 4.94
CA ALA A 26 -4.86 16.61 5.21
C ALA A 26 -3.57 17.09 4.53
N PHE A 27 -2.47 16.31 4.62
CA PHE A 27 -1.21 16.64 3.98
C PHE A 27 -1.32 16.69 2.46
N VAL A 28 -1.93 15.65 1.85
CA VAL A 28 -2.11 15.57 0.40
C VAL A 28 -2.99 16.73 -0.09
N THR A 29 -4.08 17.00 0.60
CA THR A 29 -5.00 18.11 0.28
C THR A 29 -4.31 19.47 0.39
N TRP A 30 -3.59 19.72 1.49
CA TRP A 30 -2.81 20.93 1.66
C TRP A 30 -1.77 21.12 0.55
N ARG A 31 -1.07 20.04 0.18
CA ARG A 31 -0.09 20.08 -0.90
C ARG A 31 -0.74 20.33 -2.25
N ALA A 32 -1.89 19.70 -2.53
CA ALA A 32 -2.66 19.92 -3.75
C ALA A 32 -3.09 21.39 -3.89
N PHE A 33 -3.59 22.02 -2.82
CA PHE A 33 -3.92 23.44 -2.80
C PHE A 33 -2.68 24.34 -3.02
N LYS A 34 -1.53 23.98 -2.44
CA LYS A 34 -0.29 24.71 -2.63
C LYS A 34 0.21 24.65 -4.07
N ILE A 35 0.13 23.48 -4.71
CA ILE A 35 0.49 23.30 -6.13
C ILE A 35 -0.52 24.01 -7.03
N LYS A 36 -1.82 24.00 -6.70
CA LYS A 36 -2.85 24.71 -7.45
C LYS A 36 -2.58 26.23 -7.49
N LYS A 37 -2.07 26.79 -6.38
CA LYS A 37 -1.71 28.23 -6.33
C LYS A 37 -0.42 28.57 -7.12
N ASN A 38 0.53 27.65 -7.19
CA ASN A 38 1.82 27.81 -7.84
C ASN A 38 2.21 26.53 -8.58
N PRO A 39 1.67 26.28 -9.79
CA PRO A 39 1.90 25.04 -10.53
C PRO A 39 3.37 24.74 -10.82
N GLU A 40 4.18 25.78 -11.03
CA GLU A 40 5.62 25.67 -11.32
C GLU A 40 6.44 25.01 -10.18
N LYS A 41 5.88 24.96 -8.96
CA LYS A 41 6.50 24.30 -7.81
C LYS A 41 6.25 22.80 -7.76
N SER A 42 5.47 22.27 -8.71
CA SER A 42 5.29 20.82 -8.86
C SER A 42 6.56 20.19 -9.43
N ILE A 43 6.95 19.06 -8.87
CA ILE A 43 8.13 18.30 -9.36
C ILE A 43 7.85 17.70 -10.74
N THR A 44 6.58 17.45 -11.06
CA THR A 44 6.11 16.89 -12.34
C THR A 44 5.73 17.96 -13.37
N TYR A 45 5.87 19.26 -13.04
CA TYR A 45 5.36 20.35 -13.89
C TYR A 45 5.88 20.31 -15.33
N GLN A 46 7.17 20.03 -15.51
CA GLN A 46 7.77 19.95 -16.85
C GLN A 46 7.24 18.73 -17.63
N ASP A 47 7.12 17.60 -16.96
CA ASP A 47 6.61 16.36 -17.56
C ASP A 47 5.12 16.51 -17.90
N ASP A 48 4.36 17.19 -17.05
CA ASP A 48 2.93 17.47 -17.27
C ASP A 48 2.73 18.44 -18.47
N LEU A 49 3.63 19.41 -18.67
CA LEU A 49 3.61 20.29 -19.84
C LEU A 49 3.92 19.53 -21.14
N LEU A 50 4.86 18.59 -21.12
CA LEU A 50 5.19 17.74 -22.27
C LEU A 50 4.03 16.83 -22.59
N LYS A 51 3.47 16.14 -21.61
CA LYS A 51 2.28 15.28 -21.75
C LYS A 51 1.06 16.04 -22.25
N LYS A 52 0.86 17.28 -21.78
CA LYS A 52 -0.25 18.11 -22.23
C LYS A 52 -0.13 18.53 -23.71
N LYS A 53 1.10 18.60 -24.23
CA LYS A 53 1.34 18.83 -25.68
C LYS A 53 1.07 17.58 -26.53
N GLU A 54 1.31 16.38 -25.95
CA GLU A 54 1.05 15.10 -26.62
C GLU A 54 -0.41 14.71 -26.57
N ILE A 55 -1.10 15.04 -25.47
CA ILE A 55 -2.53 14.77 -25.26
C ILE A 55 -3.31 16.03 -25.62
N ASN A 56 -3.47 16.28 -26.90
CA ASN A 56 -4.42 17.29 -27.42
C ASN A 56 -5.85 16.75 -27.29
N THR A 57 -6.31 16.54 -26.09
CA THR A 57 -7.71 16.18 -25.81
C THR A 57 -8.44 17.44 -25.37
N ASP A 58 -9.04 18.14 -26.33
CA ASP A 58 -10.19 19.00 -26.06
C ASP A 58 -11.33 18.10 -25.55
N ILE A 59 -11.31 17.79 -24.25
CA ILE A 59 -12.41 17.08 -23.62
C ILE A 59 -13.55 18.09 -23.48
N ASP A 60 -14.53 17.97 -24.36
CA ASP A 60 -15.78 18.72 -24.24
C ASP A 60 -16.60 18.11 -23.09
N PHE A 61 -16.55 18.76 -21.93
CA PHE A 61 -17.31 18.34 -20.73
C PHE A 61 -18.83 18.44 -20.88
N ASN A 62 -19.32 19.07 -21.95
CA ASN A 62 -20.77 19.20 -22.24
C ASN A 62 -21.29 18.09 -23.15
N GLN A 63 -20.44 17.15 -23.57
CA GLN A 63 -20.84 16.03 -24.44
C GLN A 63 -21.72 15.05 -23.66
N GLU A 64 -22.96 14.84 -24.13
CA GLU A 64 -23.84 13.83 -23.53
C GLU A 64 -23.28 12.42 -23.69
N MET A 65 -23.32 11.65 -22.61
CA MET A 65 -22.86 10.25 -22.62
C MET A 65 -23.72 9.42 -23.55
N THR A 66 -23.09 8.72 -24.48
CA THR A 66 -23.76 7.73 -25.35
C THR A 66 -24.30 6.55 -24.54
N ILE A 67 -25.29 5.85 -25.08
CA ILE A 67 -25.87 4.66 -24.46
C ILE A 67 -24.80 3.60 -24.18
N ARG A 68 -23.83 3.42 -25.08
CA ARG A 68 -22.71 2.49 -24.92
C ARG A 68 -21.84 2.87 -23.71
N GLN A 69 -21.49 4.14 -23.56
CA GLN A 69 -20.71 4.62 -22.40
C GLN A 69 -21.47 4.41 -21.07
N LYS A 70 -22.79 4.62 -21.07
CA LYS A 70 -23.62 4.32 -19.89
C LYS A 70 -23.64 2.84 -19.55
N LEU A 71 -23.68 1.94 -20.55
CA LEU A 71 -23.61 0.49 -20.34
C LEU A 71 -22.25 0.08 -19.80
N VAL A 72 -21.14 0.61 -20.33
CA VAL A 72 -19.80 0.35 -19.82
C VAL A 72 -19.69 0.78 -18.36
N LEU A 73 -20.15 1.98 -18.02
CA LEU A 73 -20.14 2.47 -16.64
C LEU A 73 -21.00 1.60 -15.71
N LEU A 74 -22.19 1.19 -16.17
CA LEU A 74 -23.07 0.30 -15.40
C LEU A 74 -22.40 -1.06 -15.15
N THR A 75 -21.74 -1.64 -16.16
CA THR A 75 -20.99 -2.90 -16.03
C THR A 75 -19.88 -2.76 -15.00
N PHE A 76 -19.14 -1.64 -15.03
CA PHE A 76 -18.10 -1.36 -14.03
C PHE A 76 -18.69 -1.30 -12.61
N VAL A 77 -19.78 -0.56 -12.40
CA VAL A 77 -20.43 -0.44 -11.08
C VAL A 77 -20.93 -1.79 -10.59
N ILE A 78 -21.62 -2.55 -11.44
CA ILE A 78 -22.10 -3.90 -11.09
C ILE A 78 -20.92 -4.83 -10.76
N GLY A 79 -19.87 -4.83 -11.56
CA GLY A 79 -18.67 -5.62 -11.31
C GLY A 79 -18.01 -5.28 -9.97
N MET A 80 -17.90 -4.00 -9.64
CA MET A 80 -17.38 -3.57 -8.33
C MET A 80 -18.27 -4.02 -7.17
N VAL A 81 -19.59 -3.98 -7.32
CA VAL A 81 -20.51 -4.52 -6.30
C VAL A 81 -20.31 -6.02 -6.12
N ILE A 82 -20.17 -6.78 -7.21
CA ILE A 82 -19.88 -8.22 -7.17
C ILE A 82 -18.57 -8.50 -6.44
N VAL A 83 -17.50 -7.75 -6.74
CA VAL A 83 -16.20 -7.85 -6.06
C VAL A 83 -16.36 -7.60 -4.55
N VAL A 84 -17.03 -6.53 -4.14
CA VAL A 84 -17.25 -6.21 -2.72
C VAL A 84 -18.05 -7.30 -2.02
N VAL A 85 -19.14 -7.77 -2.63
CA VAL A 85 -19.96 -8.86 -2.08
C VAL A 85 -19.19 -10.17 -1.99
N GLY A 86 -18.38 -10.49 -3.01
CA GLY A 86 -17.52 -11.66 -3.04
C GLY A 86 -16.47 -11.65 -1.93
N LEU A 87 -15.82 -10.50 -1.71
CA LEU A 87 -14.87 -10.32 -0.61
C LEU A 87 -15.52 -10.50 0.77
N VAL A 88 -16.66 -9.85 1.00
CA VAL A 88 -17.29 -9.79 2.33
C VAL A 88 -18.03 -11.08 2.67
N LYS A 89 -18.78 -11.68 1.72
CA LYS A 89 -19.60 -12.86 1.98
C LYS A 89 -18.93 -14.16 1.69
N ASN A 90 -18.14 -14.25 0.61
CA ASN A 90 -17.59 -15.49 0.10
C ASN A 90 -16.09 -15.65 0.39
N GLY A 91 -15.45 -14.66 1.00
CA GLY A 91 -14.01 -14.71 1.31
C GLY A 91 -13.13 -14.81 0.05
N TRP A 92 -13.54 -14.19 -1.06
CA TRP A 92 -12.76 -14.18 -2.30
C TRP A 92 -11.36 -13.65 -2.05
N TYR A 93 -10.39 -14.23 -2.78
CA TYR A 93 -8.99 -13.84 -2.71
C TYR A 93 -8.45 -13.50 -4.11
N MET A 94 -7.15 -13.48 -4.31
CA MET A 94 -6.51 -12.97 -5.54
C MET A 94 -7.00 -13.64 -6.82
N ASN A 95 -7.27 -14.95 -6.80
CA ASN A 95 -7.66 -15.69 -8.01
C ASN A 95 -9.05 -15.30 -8.49
N GLU A 96 -10.02 -15.27 -7.57
CA GLU A 96 -11.41 -14.91 -7.88
C GLU A 96 -11.51 -13.44 -8.30
N LEU A 97 -10.74 -12.57 -7.63
CA LEU A 97 -10.66 -11.15 -8.00
C LEU A 97 -10.10 -10.96 -9.41
N SER A 98 -9.02 -11.66 -9.74
CA SER A 98 -8.39 -11.58 -11.07
C SER A 98 -9.36 -12.05 -12.17
N MET A 99 -10.08 -13.14 -11.94
CA MET A 99 -11.11 -13.63 -12.87
C MET A 99 -12.27 -12.65 -13.03
N CYS A 100 -12.71 -12.04 -11.93
CA CYS A 100 -13.78 -11.04 -11.96
C CYS A 100 -13.37 -9.79 -12.76
N PHE A 101 -12.16 -9.25 -12.51
CA PHE A 101 -11.64 -8.10 -13.25
C PHE A 101 -11.44 -8.41 -14.74
N LEU A 102 -10.93 -9.59 -15.08
CA LEU A 102 -10.76 -10.01 -16.47
C LEU A 102 -12.13 -10.10 -17.18
N GLY A 103 -13.11 -10.77 -16.56
CA GLY A 103 -14.46 -10.87 -17.10
C GLY A 103 -15.13 -9.51 -17.24
N MET A 104 -14.97 -8.63 -16.27
CA MET A 104 -15.48 -7.26 -16.32
C MET A 104 -14.86 -6.46 -17.47
N GLY A 105 -13.53 -6.58 -17.69
CA GLY A 105 -12.84 -5.93 -18.80
C GLY A 105 -13.35 -6.36 -20.17
N ILE A 106 -13.54 -7.67 -20.36
CA ILE A 106 -14.09 -8.23 -21.61
C ILE A 106 -15.52 -7.71 -21.83
N LEU A 107 -16.39 -7.77 -20.82
CA LEU A 107 -17.77 -7.29 -20.93
C LEU A 107 -17.84 -5.80 -21.25
N MET A 108 -16.98 -4.98 -20.62
CA MET A 108 -16.89 -3.55 -20.92
C MET A 108 -16.44 -3.30 -22.36
N GLY A 109 -15.52 -4.09 -22.91
CA GLY A 109 -15.10 -4.02 -24.29
C GLY A 109 -16.27 -4.31 -25.26
N ILE A 110 -17.01 -5.40 -25.00
CA ILE A 110 -18.17 -5.80 -25.80
C ILE A 110 -19.27 -4.72 -25.78
N PHE A 111 -19.65 -4.24 -24.60
CA PHE A 111 -20.67 -3.18 -24.46
C PHE A 111 -20.18 -1.81 -24.99
N GLY A 112 -18.87 -1.57 -24.99
CA GLY A 112 -18.24 -0.43 -25.63
C GLY A 112 -18.34 -0.48 -27.15
N GLY A 113 -18.60 -1.67 -27.71
CA GLY A 113 -18.70 -1.91 -29.15
C GLY A 113 -17.37 -2.16 -29.83
N MET A 114 -16.38 -2.63 -29.05
CA MET A 114 -15.07 -3.06 -29.54
C MET A 114 -15.17 -4.45 -30.15
N ASN A 115 -14.40 -4.69 -31.21
CA ASN A 115 -14.28 -6.03 -31.78
C ASN A 115 -13.27 -6.89 -30.99
N GLU A 116 -13.20 -8.19 -31.28
CA GLU A 116 -12.34 -9.13 -30.54
C GLU A 116 -10.86 -8.73 -30.61
N THR A 117 -10.40 -8.26 -31.76
CA THR A 117 -9.02 -7.81 -31.97
C THR A 117 -8.70 -6.56 -31.13
N GLU A 118 -9.60 -5.58 -31.13
CA GLU A 118 -9.47 -4.36 -30.33
C GLU A 118 -9.43 -4.68 -28.83
N ILE A 119 -10.30 -5.59 -28.33
CA ILE A 119 -10.27 -6.02 -26.94
C ILE A 119 -8.93 -6.68 -26.59
N ALA A 120 -8.41 -7.53 -27.48
CA ALA A 120 -7.13 -8.19 -27.29
C ALA A 120 -5.95 -7.19 -27.31
N GLU A 121 -5.96 -6.23 -28.23
CA GLU A 121 -4.93 -5.19 -28.32
C GLU A 121 -4.93 -4.30 -27.08
N GLU A 122 -6.09 -3.87 -26.60
CA GLU A 122 -6.17 -3.05 -25.39
C GLU A 122 -5.75 -3.82 -24.12
N PHE A 123 -6.06 -5.11 -24.07
CA PHE A 123 -5.55 -5.98 -22.99
C PHE A 123 -4.01 -6.05 -23.03
N ILE A 124 -3.42 -6.26 -24.21
CA ILE A 124 -1.95 -6.30 -24.38
C ILE A 124 -1.34 -4.93 -24.01
N ASN A 125 -1.97 -3.83 -24.37
CA ASN A 125 -1.51 -2.50 -24.00
C ASN A 125 -1.54 -2.31 -22.49
N GLY A 126 -2.59 -2.74 -21.82
CA GLY A 126 -2.66 -2.75 -20.35
C GLY A 126 -1.54 -3.61 -19.70
N VAL A 127 -1.26 -4.79 -20.27
CA VAL A 127 -0.14 -5.65 -19.80
C VAL A 127 1.20 -4.94 -19.98
N LYS A 128 1.45 -4.26 -21.09
CA LYS A 128 2.69 -3.50 -21.33
C LYS A 128 2.87 -2.39 -20.29
N ASP A 129 1.81 -1.69 -19.92
CA ASP A 129 1.87 -0.59 -18.96
C ASP A 129 2.29 -1.05 -17.55
N ILE A 130 1.90 -2.27 -17.16
CA ILE A 130 2.24 -2.83 -15.83
C ILE A 130 3.36 -3.87 -15.85
N ALA A 131 3.88 -4.25 -17.03
CA ALA A 131 4.90 -5.29 -17.18
C ALA A 131 6.16 -5.01 -16.34
N PHE A 132 6.62 -3.75 -16.32
CA PHE A 132 7.78 -3.36 -15.51
C PHE A 132 7.54 -3.61 -14.02
N ALA A 133 6.35 -3.24 -13.52
CA ALA A 133 5.99 -3.46 -12.12
C ALA A 133 5.92 -4.96 -11.78
N ALA A 134 5.33 -5.77 -12.66
CA ALA A 134 5.25 -7.23 -12.50
C ALA A 134 6.65 -7.87 -12.45
N MET A 135 7.57 -7.45 -13.32
CA MET A 135 8.96 -7.93 -13.30
C MET A 135 9.68 -7.54 -12.00
N VAL A 136 9.55 -6.31 -11.54
CA VAL A 136 10.14 -5.86 -10.27
C VAL A 136 9.61 -6.71 -9.11
N ILE A 137 8.32 -6.97 -9.04
CA ILE A 137 7.72 -7.83 -8.00
C ILE A 137 8.31 -9.25 -8.07
N GLY A 138 8.47 -9.81 -9.27
CA GLY A 138 9.09 -11.13 -9.47
C GLY A 138 10.52 -11.20 -8.94
N PHE A 139 11.38 -10.23 -9.27
CA PHE A 139 12.73 -10.16 -8.75
C PHE A 139 12.79 -9.99 -7.22
N CYS A 140 11.92 -9.15 -6.67
CA CYS A 140 11.84 -8.97 -5.22
C CYS A 140 11.39 -10.23 -4.49
N SER A 141 10.48 -11.00 -5.07
CA SER A 141 10.09 -12.31 -4.54
C SER A 141 11.27 -13.29 -4.52
N GLY A 142 12.13 -13.26 -5.54
CA GLY A 142 13.37 -14.03 -5.56
C GLY A 142 14.34 -13.65 -4.42
N ILE A 143 14.52 -12.36 -4.16
CA ILE A 143 15.34 -11.87 -3.03
C ILE A 143 14.77 -12.37 -1.70
N MET A 144 13.43 -12.35 -1.53
CA MET A 144 12.76 -12.84 -0.34
C MET A 144 13.06 -14.34 -0.12
N VAL A 145 12.94 -15.17 -1.16
CA VAL A 145 13.24 -16.61 -1.08
C VAL A 145 14.69 -16.86 -0.66
N ILE A 146 15.65 -16.16 -1.27
CA ILE A 146 17.07 -16.27 -0.90
C ILE A 146 17.31 -15.86 0.55
N ALA A 147 16.64 -14.80 1.02
CA ALA A 147 16.77 -14.32 2.40
C ALA A 147 16.16 -15.30 3.41
N GLN A 148 15.10 -16.01 3.04
CA GLN A 148 14.48 -17.06 3.85
C GLN A 148 15.35 -18.32 3.88
N ASP A 149 15.73 -18.85 2.72
CA ASP A 149 16.54 -20.08 2.60
C ASP A 149 17.94 -19.91 3.22
N GLY A 150 18.49 -18.71 3.12
CA GLY A 150 19.77 -18.35 3.75
C GLY A 150 19.69 -18.05 5.25
N MET A 151 18.52 -18.19 5.89
CA MET A 151 18.27 -17.84 7.30
C MET A 151 18.72 -16.42 7.68
N ILE A 152 18.78 -15.51 6.69
CA ILE A 152 19.19 -14.12 6.90
C ILE A 152 18.16 -13.39 7.76
N ILE A 153 16.88 -13.66 7.52
CA ILE A 153 15.78 -13.06 8.27
C ILE A 153 15.82 -13.48 9.73
N ASP A 154 16.03 -14.77 10.01
CA ASP A 154 16.17 -15.32 11.37
C ASP A 154 17.39 -14.73 12.09
N THR A 155 18.50 -14.57 11.39
CA THR A 155 19.71 -13.94 11.93
C THR A 155 19.46 -12.47 12.31
N ILE A 156 18.76 -11.71 11.46
CA ILE A 156 18.39 -10.34 11.74
C ILE A 156 17.46 -10.27 12.96
N LEU A 157 16.42 -11.10 13.00
CA LEU A 157 15.47 -11.14 14.11
C LEU A 157 16.14 -11.50 15.44
N ASN A 158 17.05 -12.47 15.42
CA ASN A 158 17.79 -12.89 16.61
C ASN A 158 18.77 -11.79 17.10
N ALA A 159 19.47 -11.13 16.20
CA ALA A 159 20.36 -10.01 16.55
C ALA A 159 19.59 -8.84 17.14
N LEU A 160 18.39 -8.58 16.65
CA LEU A 160 17.53 -7.50 17.10
C LEU A 160 16.84 -7.82 18.44
N SER A 161 16.51 -9.09 18.70
CA SER A 161 15.98 -9.51 20.01
C SER A 161 16.96 -9.22 21.13
N GLY A 162 18.26 -9.46 20.92
CA GLY A 162 19.30 -9.14 21.87
C GLY A 162 19.49 -7.64 22.17
N LEU A 163 19.19 -6.76 21.21
CA LEU A 163 19.23 -5.32 21.42
C LEU A 163 18.05 -4.81 22.26
N VAL A 164 16.95 -5.54 22.20
CA VAL A 164 15.67 -5.15 22.79
C VAL A 164 15.57 -5.61 24.25
N GLU A 165 16.18 -6.74 24.62
CA GLU A 165 16.10 -7.33 25.98
C GLU A 165 16.47 -6.38 27.11
N LYS A 166 17.29 -5.36 26.88
CA LYS A 166 17.80 -4.44 27.93
C LYS A 166 17.19 -3.03 27.85
N SER A 167 16.20 -2.81 26.98
CA SER A 167 15.62 -1.48 26.73
C SER A 167 14.39 -1.22 27.61
N ASN A 168 14.06 0.06 27.86
CA ASN A 168 12.78 0.41 28.45
C ASN A 168 11.65 0.30 27.42
N ASN A 169 10.39 0.24 27.87
CA ASN A 169 9.22 0.03 27.00
C ASN A 169 9.11 1.01 25.83
N VAL A 170 9.55 2.26 26.01
CA VAL A 170 9.55 3.30 24.97
C VAL A 170 10.55 2.97 23.87
N VAL A 171 11.79 2.65 24.27
CA VAL A 171 12.86 2.29 23.32
C VAL A 171 12.52 0.96 22.64
N PHE A 172 11.99 0.00 23.39
CA PHE A 172 11.50 -1.28 22.88
C PHE A 172 10.53 -1.07 21.71
N SER A 173 9.48 -0.29 21.89
CA SER A 173 8.46 -0.05 20.87
C SER A 173 9.01 0.69 19.65
N ALA A 174 9.91 1.65 19.86
CA ALA A 174 10.57 2.36 18.77
C ALA A 174 11.49 1.43 17.95
N VAL A 175 12.24 0.57 18.63
CA VAL A 175 13.10 -0.44 17.98
C VAL A 175 12.25 -1.43 17.20
N MET A 176 11.15 -1.93 17.77
CA MET A 176 10.23 -2.83 17.05
C MET A 176 9.71 -2.21 15.77
N TYR A 177 9.30 -0.93 15.77
CA TYR A 177 8.88 -0.22 14.57
C TYR A 177 10.00 -0.17 13.51
N VAL A 178 11.23 0.19 13.92
CA VAL A 178 12.38 0.26 13.01
C VAL A 178 12.71 -1.11 12.43
N VAL A 179 12.67 -2.16 13.25
CA VAL A 179 12.88 -3.55 12.82
C VAL A 179 11.86 -3.96 11.78
N GLN A 180 10.58 -3.75 12.04
CA GLN A 180 9.52 -4.08 11.09
C GLN A 180 9.66 -3.29 9.79
N SER A 181 10.10 -2.04 9.88
CA SER A 181 10.40 -1.21 8.69
C SER A 181 11.56 -1.77 7.87
N LEU A 182 12.65 -2.20 8.50
CA LEU A 182 13.79 -2.81 7.81
C LEU A 182 13.43 -4.16 7.19
N LEU A 183 12.71 -5.01 7.93
CA LEU A 183 12.24 -6.29 7.40
C LEU A 183 11.30 -6.13 6.21
N THR A 184 10.51 -5.06 6.18
CA THR A 184 9.62 -4.75 5.05
C THR A 184 10.38 -4.50 3.75
N LEU A 185 11.61 -4.01 3.80
CA LEU A 185 12.43 -3.85 2.59
C LEU A 185 12.78 -5.21 1.95
N LEU A 186 12.84 -6.27 2.76
CA LEU A 186 13.08 -7.64 2.30
C LEU A 186 11.77 -8.36 1.98
N VAL A 187 10.75 -8.16 2.82
CA VAL A 187 9.44 -8.83 2.74
C VAL A 187 8.34 -7.78 2.66
N PRO A 188 8.01 -7.24 1.48
CA PRO A 188 7.01 -6.18 1.34
C PRO A 188 5.57 -6.65 1.61
N SER A 189 5.33 -7.97 1.61
CA SER A 189 4.02 -8.56 1.92
C SER A 189 3.71 -8.46 3.42
N SER A 190 2.59 -7.81 3.77
CA SER A 190 2.17 -7.65 5.17
C SER A 190 1.86 -8.99 5.85
N SER A 191 1.18 -9.91 5.15
CA SER A 191 0.89 -11.25 5.68
C SER A 191 2.15 -12.12 5.80
N GLY A 192 3.04 -12.06 4.81
CA GLY A 192 4.33 -12.75 4.85
C GLY A 192 5.22 -12.24 5.97
N LEU A 193 5.31 -10.92 6.14
CA LEU A 193 6.07 -10.31 7.23
C LEU A 193 5.49 -10.66 8.61
N ALA A 194 4.16 -10.65 8.74
CA ALA A 194 3.50 -11.06 9.97
C ALA A 194 3.82 -12.52 10.34
N ALA A 195 3.72 -13.44 9.37
CA ALA A 195 4.02 -14.85 9.59
C ALA A 195 5.47 -15.09 10.03
N LEU A 196 6.41 -14.29 9.52
CA LEU A 196 7.85 -14.40 9.88
C LEU A 196 8.20 -13.73 11.20
N SER A 197 7.69 -12.51 11.44
CA SER A 197 8.16 -11.70 12.57
C SER A 197 7.34 -11.87 13.85
N MET A 198 6.01 -12.09 13.74
CA MET A 198 5.14 -12.13 14.93
C MET A 198 5.41 -13.29 15.87
N PRO A 199 5.79 -14.51 15.42
CA PRO A 199 6.15 -15.59 16.32
C PRO A 199 7.32 -15.26 17.26
N ILE A 200 8.16 -14.29 16.91
CA ILE A 200 9.29 -13.81 17.72
C ILE A 200 8.91 -12.54 18.48
N MET A 201 8.26 -11.59 17.80
CA MET A 201 7.97 -10.28 18.39
C MET A 201 6.88 -10.32 19.45
N ALA A 202 5.87 -11.19 19.33
CA ALA A 202 4.81 -11.28 20.34
C ALA A 202 5.34 -11.84 21.67
N PRO A 203 6.09 -12.95 21.74
CA PRO A 203 6.74 -13.40 22.98
C PRO A 203 7.70 -12.39 23.58
N LEU A 204 8.41 -11.60 22.75
CA LEU A 204 9.28 -10.54 23.27
C LEU A 204 8.49 -9.43 23.99
N CYS A 205 7.29 -9.09 23.50
CA CYS A 205 6.40 -8.18 24.23
C CYS A 205 6.03 -8.73 25.60
N ASP A 206 5.67 -10.00 25.70
CA ASP A 206 5.31 -10.65 26.96
C ASP A 206 6.50 -10.65 27.95
N LEU A 207 7.72 -10.93 27.48
CA LEU A 207 8.93 -10.92 28.30
C LEU A 207 9.26 -9.53 28.87
N HIS A 208 8.95 -8.47 28.09
CA HIS A 208 9.13 -7.08 28.51
C HIS A 208 7.95 -6.50 29.30
N GLY A 209 6.88 -7.28 29.51
CA GLY A 209 5.66 -6.78 30.13
C GLY A 209 4.96 -5.68 29.30
N VAL A 210 5.16 -5.69 27.98
CA VAL A 210 4.55 -4.77 27.03
C VAL A 210 3.36 -5.46 26.38
N ASN A 211 2.27 -4.71 26.16
CA ASN A 211 1.10 -5.26 25.50
C ASN A 211 1.47 -5.76 24.06
N PRO A 212 1.13 -7.01 23.68
CA PRO A 212 1.36 -7.54 22.34
C PRO A 212 0.77 -6.69 21.19
N GLU A 213 -0.19 -5.83 21.48
CA GLU A 213 -0.72 -4.84 20.52
C GLU A 213 0.36 -3.88 19.99
N ALA A 214 1.41 -3.62 20.78
CA ALA A 214 2.53 -2.82 20.32
C ALA A 214 3.28 -3.50 19.16
N ALA A 215 3.41 -4.83 19.18
CA ALA A 215 3.99 -5.60 18.08
C ALA A 215 3.13 -5.50 16.81
N VAL A 216 1.81 -5.64 16.94
CA VAL A 216 0.87 -5.50 15.81
C VAL A 216 0.90 -4.09 15.24
N THR A 217 0.91 -3.08 16.10
CA THR A 217 0.98 -1.67 15.70
C THR A 217 2.31 -1.37 14.99
N ALA A 218 3.44 -1.85 15.52
CA ALA A 218 4.75 -1.69 14.92
C ALA A 218 4.85 -2.40 13.55
N LEU A 219 4.31 -3.61 13.44
CA LEU A 219 4.22 -4.35 12.18
C LEU A 219 3.45 -3.54 11.12
N GLN A 220 2.25 -3.09 11.45
CA GLN A 220 1.37 -2.42 10.51
C GLN A 220 1.95 -1.08 10.05
N TYR A 221 2.39 -0.23 10.96
CA TYR A 221 3.01 1.05 10.58
C TYR A 221 4.36 0.86 9.89
N GLY A 222 5.19 -0.05 10.38
CA GLY A 222 6.49 -0.36 9.78
C GLY A 222 6.32 -0.85 8.35
N ASN A 223 5.39 -1.78 8.11
CA ASN A 223 5.12 -2.32 6.78
C ASN A 223 4.51 -1.26 5.85
N GLN A 224 3.41 -0.62 6.25
CA GLN A 224 2.67 0.27 5.35
C GLN A 224 3.46 1.54 4.98
N LEU A 225 4.10 2.19 5.96
CA LEU A 225 4.88 3.38 5.69
C LEU A 225 6.13 3.08 4.86
N THR A 226 6.79 1.97 5.13
CA THR A 226 7.97 1.56 4.35
C THR A 226 7.60 1.18 2.93
N ASN A 227 6.50 0.45 2.71
CA ASN A 227 6.01 0.11 1.39
C ASN A 227 5.69 1.35 0.54
N LEU A 228 5.25 2.45 1.16
CA LEU A 228 5.00 3.70 0.46
C LEU A 228 6.29 4.30 -0.14
N MET A 229 7.44 4.03 0.46
CA MET A 229 8.77 4.56 0.06
C MET A 229 9.64 3.50 -0.62
N SER A 230 9.20 2.23 -0.63
CA SER A 230 10.02 1.12 -1.14
C SER A 230 9.85 0.92 -2.64
N PRO A 231 10.95 0.80 -3.40
CA PRO A 231 10.89 0.47 -4.81
C PRO A 231 10.50 -1.00 -5.06
N VAL A 232 10.48 -1.82 -4.02
CA VAL A 232 10.12 -3.26 -4.09
C VAL A 232 8.64 -3.51 -3.75
N ALA A 233 7.93 -2.49 -3.28
CA ALA A 233 6.50 -2.60 -2.97
C ALA A 233 5.67 -2.55 -4.26
N GLY A 234 5.07 -3.68 -4.64
CA GLY A 234 4.34 -3.83 -5.88
C GLY A 234 3.21 -2.82 -6.07
N THR A 235 2.47 -2.51 -5.02
CA THR A 235 1.38 -1.53 -5.05
C THR A 235 1.87 -0.12 -5.38
N THR A 236 2.99 0.30 -4.77
CA THR A 236 3.60 1.61 -5.03
C THR A 236 4.16 1.70 -6.44
N VAL A 237 4.92 0.67 -6.87
CA VAL A 237 5.52 0.64 -8.21
C VAL A 237 4.45 0.59 -9.30
N ALA A 238 3.39 -0.23 -9.13
CA ALA A 238 2.29 -0.29 -10.07
C ALA A 238 1.54 1.05 -10.16
N GLY A 239 1.23 1.68 -9.03
CA GLY A 239 0.58 2.99 -9.02
C GLY A 239 1.41 4.07 -9.72
N LEU A 240 2.74 4.09 -9.51
CA LEU A 240 3.64 5.02 -10.18
C LEU A 240 3.75 4.76 -11.68
N ALA A 241 3.75 3.48 -12.10
CA ALA A 241 3.76 3.11 -13.50
C ALA A 241 2.49 3.59 -14.23
N ILE A 242 1.31 3.38 -13.63
CA ILE A 242 0.02 3.85 -14.17
C ILE A 242 0.01 5.39 -14.29
N CYS A 243 0.51 6.08 -13.28
CA CYS A 243 0.60 7.55 -13.28
C CYS A 243 1.75 8.08 -14.17
N LYS A 244 2.60 7.20 -14.73
CA LYS A 244 3.81 7.56 -15.49
C LYS A 244 4.72 8.55 -14.73
N ILE A 245 4.88 8.32 -13.41
CA ILE A 245 5.72 9.12 -12.51
C ILE A 245 6.96 8.29 -12.17
N SER A 246 8.16 8.90 -12.28
CA SER A 246 9.39 8.23 -11.89
C SER A 246 9.47 8.07 -10.37
N PHE A 247 10.08 6.96 -9.91
CA PHE A 247 10.26 6.70 -8.48
C PHE A 247 11.06 7.82 -7.77
N GLY A 248 12.04 8.41 -8.45
CA GLY A 248 12.80 9.53 -7.90
C GLY A 248 11.98 10.80 -7.66
N GLN A 249 11.02 11.09 -8.53
CA GLN A 249 10.07 12.22 -8.35
C GLN A 249 9.12 11.95 -7.19
N TRP A 250 8.62 10.71 -7.09
CA TRP A 250 7.80 10.27 -5.97
C TRP A 250 8.53 10.40 -4.64
N TRP A 251 9.76 9.90 -4.54
CA TRP A 251 10.60 9.98 -3.36
C TRP A 251 10.79 11.43 -2.89
N LYS A 252 11.19 12.34 -3.81
CA LYS A 252 11.35 13.76 -3.52
C LYS A 252 10.07 14.44 -3.02
N THR A 253 8.92 13.88 -3.43
CA THR A 253 7.62 14.42 -3.06
C THR A 253 7.20 14.00 -1.66
N ILE A 254 7.43 12.72 -1.30
CA ILE A 254 6.79 12.09 -0.15
C ILE A 254 7.70 11.99 1.10
N TRP A 255 9.02 12.12 0.96
CA TRP A 255 9.98 11.88 2.04
C TRP A 255 9.70 12.71 3.31
N LYS A 256 9.25 13.97 3.16
CA LYS A 256 8.90 14.83 4.31
C LYS A 256 7.69 14.30 5.07
N MET A 257 6.67 13.86 4.31
CA MET A 257 5.49 13.24 4.89
C MET A 257 5.88 11.94 5.60
N PHE A 258 6.70 11.11 4.95
CA PHE A 258 7.19 9.87 5.53
C PHE A 258 7.87 10.09 6.89
N LEU A 259 8.78 11.08 7.00
CA LEU A 259 9.45 11.38 8.27
C LEU A 259 8.46 11.80 9.36
N ILE A 260 7.50 12.67 9.05
CA ILE A 260 6.48 13.10 10.00
C ILE A 260 5.65 11.90 10.46
N MET A 261 5.21 11.06 9.51
CA MET A 261 4.39 9.88 9.80
C MET A 261 5.18 8.82 10.57
N ALA A 262 6.48 8.65 10.29
CA ALA A 262 7.35 7.74 11.04
C ALA A 262 7.47 8.16 12.51
N VAL A 263 7.64 9.45 12.79
CA VAL A 263 7.67 9.97 14.17
C VAL A 263 6.32 9.71 14.87
N ILE A 264 5.20 9.97 14.20
CA ILE A 264 3.86 9.72 14.75
C ILE A 264 3.64 8.21 14.99
N ALA A 265 4.11 7.37 14.07
CA ALA A 265 4.04 5.92 14.22
C ALA A 265 4.80 5.42 15.46
N ILE A 266 6.02 5.95 15.68
CA ILE A 266 6.80 5.63 16.90
C ILE A 266 6.04 6.05 18.15
N VAL A 267 5.45 7.25 18.16
CA VAL A 267 4.64 7.72 19.30
C VAL A 267 3.44 6.79 19.53
N PHE A 268 2.74 6.38 18.48
CA PHE A 268 1.62 5.45 18.62
C PHE A 268 2.05 4.05 19.07
N CYS A 269 3.19 3.54 18.60
CA CYS A 269 3.75 2.29 19.11
C CYS A 269 4.09 2.40 20.60
N THR A 270 4.65 3.52 21.04
CA THR A 270 4.97 3.77 22.44
C THR A 270 3.71 3.85 23.33
N ILE A 271 2.66 4.51 22.85
CA ILE A 271 1.37 4.56 23.55
C ILE A 271 0.75 3.15 23.64
N SER A 272 0.86 2.34 22.58
CA SER A 272 0.39 0.94 22.59
C SER A 272 1.15 0.08 23.60
N ALA A 273 2.41 0.38 23.85
CA ALA A 273 3.24 -0.36 24.79
C ALA A 273 2.92 -0.04 26.27
N GLY A 274 2.38 1.14 26.54
CA GLY A 274 2.06 1.59 27.89
C GLY A 274 0.61 1.37 28.32
N LEU A 275 -0.26 0.94 27.40
CA LEU A 275 -1.65 0.56 27.66
C LEU A 275 -1.79 -0.94 27.85
#